data_35952ed16822760aadc0634545a2fc9d
#
_entry.id   35952ed16822760aadc0634545a2fc9d
#
_cell.length_a   1.000
_cell.length_b   1.000
_cell.length_c   1.000
_cell.angle_alpha   90.00
_cell.angle_beta   90.00
_cell.angle_gamma   90.00
#
_symmetry.space_group_name_H-M   'P 1'
#
loop_
_entity.id
_entity.type
_entity.pdbx_description
1 polymer ?
#
loop_
_entity_poly.entity_id
_entity_poly.type
_entity_poly.pdbx_seq_one_letter_code
_entity_poly.pdbx_strand_id
1 'polypeptide(L)'
;MSKLIESLRRASSDLHAIGARSALIGGLAVSVRTEPRTTRDADFAVAVVDDRQAEAIVGALLRSGYRVAAGVEQVEAGRLATMRLWPPGARDSVAIVDLLFASSGIEPEIVDAAEPMLIIEGLLERVATVGHLIALKILARDDRRRPQDRVDIAALLRVADEAELERARLALELIHARGFGRGRDLGLALADAMRDLGEP
;
A
#
# COMPACT_ATOMS: atom_id res chain seq x y z
N MET A 1 -1.21 23.95 -2.73
CA MET A 1 -0.74 22.55 -2.72
C MET A 1 -1.88 21.66 -2.25
N SER A 2 -2.09 20.46 -2.84
CA SER A 2 -3.18 19.57 -2.43
C SER A 2 -2.93 19.08 -1.00
N LYS A 3 -3.98 18.99 -0.17
CA LYS A 3 -3.91 18.49 1.21
C LYS A 3 -3.30 17.06 1.28
N LEU A 4 -3.55 16.25 0.25
CA LEU A 4 -2.93 14.93 0.11
C LEU A 4 -1.40 15.02 0.04
N ILE A 5 -0.87 15.93 -0.76
CA ILE A 5 0.57 16.11 -0.93
C ILE A 5 1.21 16.63 0.38
N GLU A 6 0.54 17.48 1.11
CA GLU A 6 1.00 17.93 2.43
C GLU A 6 1.06 16.77 3.43
N SER A 7 -0.01 15.95 3.48
CA SER A 7 -0.07 14.76 4.33
C SER A 7 1.00 13.73 3.94
N LEU A 8 1.19 13.47 2.65
CA LEU A 8 2.22 12.59 2.14
C LEU A 8 3.62 13.08 2.55
N ARG A 9 3.96 14.33 2.23
CA ARG A 9 5.27 14.92 2.57
C ARG A 9 5.55 14.86 4.07
N ARG A 10 4.54 15.17 4.88
CA ARG A 10 4.66 15.11 6.33
C ARG A 10 4.88 13.69 6.82
N ALA A 11 4.05 12.73 6.37
CA ALA A 11 4.16 11.35 6.79
C ALA A 11 5.50 10.72 6.38
N SER A 12 5.94 10.97 5.15
CA SER A 12 7.24 10.52 4.66
C SER A 12 8.40 11.06 5.52
N SER A 13 8.40 12.36 5.78
CA SER A 13 9.42 12.99 6.63
C SER A 13 9.43 12.42 8.04
N ASP A 14 8.27 12.24 8.66
CA ASP A 14 8.15 11.73 10.03
C ASP A 14 8.53 10.24 10.11
N LEU A 15 8.12 9.40 9.14
CA LEU A 15 8.53 8.00 9.04
C LEU A 15 10.06 7.87 8.88
N HIS A 16 10.63 8.70 8.01
CA HIS A 16 12.09 8.73 7.83
C HIS A 16 12.83 9.15 9.11
N ALA A 17 12.35 10.19 9.79
CA ALA A 17 12.95 10.72 11.02
C ALA A 17 12.99 9.70 12.17
N ILE A 18 12.00 8.79 12.24
CA ILE A 18 11.96 7.70 13.22
C ILE A 18 12.64 6.42 12.74
N GLY A 19 13.27 6.43 11.56
CA GLY A 19 13.96 5.28 10.99
C GLY A 19 13.03 4.14 10.55
N ALA A 20 11.77 4.42 10.27
CA ALA A 20 10.84 3.42 9.77
C ALA A 20 11.16 3.06 8.31
N ARG A 21 11.29 1.76 8.02
CA ARG A 21 11.45 1.25 6.66
C ARG A 21 10.08 1.19 6.01
N SER A 22 9.83 2.06 5.04
CA SER A 22 8.50 2.18 4.40
C SER A 22 8.58 2.36 2.90
N ALA A 23 7.49 2.06 2.22
CA ALA A 23 7.29 2.32 0.80
C ALA A 23 5.87 2.79 0.54
N LEU A 24 5.72 3.76 -0.36
CA LEU A 24 4.42 4.22 -0.84
C LEU A 24 3.75 3.11 -1.63
N ILE A 25 2.49 2.86 -1.30
CA ILE A 25 1.60 1.88 -1.95
C ILE A 25 0.25 2.53 -2.28
N GLY A 26 -0.76 1.72 -2.54
CA GLY A 26 -2.14 2.20 -2.69
C GLY A 26 -2.36 3.05 -3.95
N GLY A 27 -3.38 3.90 -3.88
CA GLY A 27 -3.83 4.66 -5.06
C GLY A 27 -2.83 5.67 -5.59
N LEU A 28 -2.03 6.27 -4.71
CA LEU A 28 -1.03 7.25 -5.12
C LEU A 28 0.16 6.57 -5.82
N ALA A 29 0.60 5.42 -5.31
CA ALA A 29 1.64 4.62 -5.96
C ALA A 29 1.19 4.15 -7.36
N VAL A 30 -0.06 3.71 -7.50
CA VAL A 30 -0.64 3.39 -8.82
C VAL A 30 -0.57 4.60 -9.76
N SER A 31 -0.98 5.79 -9.29
CA SER A 31 -0.93 7.02 -10.11
C SER A 31 0.47 7.40 -10.57
N VAL A 32 1.49 7.10 -9.77
CA VAL A 32 2.90 7.37 -10.12
C VAL A 32 3.43 6.35 -11.13
N ARG A 33 2.97 5.10 -11.05
CA ARG A 33 3.40 4.01 -11.93
C ARG A 33 2.63 3.94 -13.25
N THR A 34 1.44 4.54 -13.31
CA THR A 34 0.56 4.49 -14.48
C THR A 34 0.14 5.91 -14.90
N GLU A 35 -1.15 6.19 -14.85
CA GLU A 35 -1.71 7.50 -15.16
C GLU A 35 -2.27 8.17 -13.90
N PRO A 36 -2.13 9.50 -13.78
CA PRO A 36 -2.67 10.25 -12.65
C PRO A 36 -4.18 10.04 -12.48
N ARG A 37 -4.59 9.69 -11.28
CA ARG A 37 -5.99 9.58 -10.89
C ARG A 37 -6.25 10.20 -9.52
N THR A 38 -7.50 10.48 -9.22
CA THR A 38 -7.87 11.02 -7.90
C THR A 38 -7.71 9.94 -6.84
N THR A 39 -6.98 10.27 -5.78
CA THR A 39 -6.87 9.50 -4.54
C THR A 39 -7.00 10.44 -3.34
N ARG A 40 -7.37 9.89 -2.18
CA ARG A 40 -7.64 10.69 -0.98
C ARG A 40 -6.67 10.41 0.15
N ASP A 41 -6.08 9.23 0.16
CA ASP A 41 -5.27 8.71 1.25
C ASP A 41 -3.83 8.50 0.80
N ALA A 42 -2.89 8.59 1.73
CA ALA A 42 -1.49 8.22 1.53
C ALA A 42 -1.24 6.90 2.25
N ASP A 43 -1.00 5.84 1.48
CA ASP A 43 -0.84 4.48 1.97
C ASP A 43 0.64 4.08 1.98
N PHE A 44 1.14 3.57 3.09
CA PHE A 44 2.50 3.07 3.24
C PHE A 44 2.52 1.63 3.70
N ALA A 45 3.25 0.77 3.00
CA ALA A 45 3.73 -0.48 3.57
C ALA A 45 4.90 -0.16 4.49
N VAL A 46 4.90 -0.73 5.69
CA VAL A 46 5.94 -0.53 6.70
C VAL A 46 6.49 -1.88 7.12
N ALA A 47 7.79 -2.11 6.87
CA ALA A 47 8.45 -3.35 7.23
C ALA A 47 8.76 -3.37 8.73
N VAL A 48 8.16 -4.32 9.44
CA VAL A 48 8.39 -4.56 10.87
C VAL A 48 8.63 -6.04 11.14
N VAL A 49 9.40 -6.35 12.16
CA VAL A 49 9.66 -7.74 12.57
C VAL A 49 8.52 -8.29 13.44
N ASP A 50 7.87 -7.43 14.22
CA ASP A 50 6.79 -7.80 15.14
C ASP A 50 5.87 -6.61 15.44
N ASP A 51 4.81 -6.85 16.21
CA ASP A 51 3.84 -5.82 16.59
C ASP A 51 4.43 -4.81 17.58
N ARG A 52 5.41 -5.19 18.39
CA ARG A 52 6.11 -4.24 19.28
C ARG A 52 6.78 -3.14 18.47
N GLN A 53 7.39 -3.49 17.35
CA GLN A 53 8.00 -2.49 16.46
C GLN A 53 6.91 -1.64 15.78
N ALA A 54 5.80 -2.24 15.34
CA ALA A 54 4.66 -1.50 14.78
C ALA A 54 4.09 -0.50 15.79
N GLU A 55 3.85 -0.93 17.02
CA GLU A 55 3.36 -0.08 18.12
C GLU A 55 4.35 1.04 18.45
N ALA A 56 5.66 0.77 18.45
CA ALA A 56 6.69 1.79 18.69
C ALA A 56 6.67 2.88 17.61
N ILE A 57 6.49 2.51 16.34
CA ILE A 57 6.35 3.44 15.21
C ILE A 57 5.08 4.30 15.39
N VAL A 58 3.94 3.65 15.63
CA VAL A 58 2.67 4.35 15.89
C VAL A 58 2.80 5.30 17.08
N GLY A 59 3.37 4.83 18.20
CA GLY A 59 3.59 5.65 19.39
C GLY A 59 4.48 6.87 19.12
N ALA A 60 5.51 6.73 18.28
CA ALA A 60 6.35 7.86 17.88
C ALA A 60 5.56 8.89 17.06
N LEU A 61 4.75 8.45 16.10
CA LEU A 61 3.89 9.34 15.31
C LEU A 61 2.84 10.05 16.18
N LEU A 62 2.24 9.34 17.17
CA LEU A 62 1.30 9.97 18.11
C LEU A 62 1.99 11.07 18.93
N ARG A 63 3.23 10.86 19.38
CA ARG A 63 4.03 11.91 20.04
C ARG A 63 4.33 13.10 19.12
N SER A 64 4.40 12.88 17.81
CA SER A 64 4.55 13.93 16.80
C SER A 64 3.22 14.62 16.43
N GLY A 65 2.12 14.30 17.17
CA GLY A 65 0.82 14.95 17.03
C GLY A 65 -0.16 14.27 16.06
N TYR A 66 0.13 13.08 15.58
CA TYR A 66 -0.85 12.27 14.86
C TYR A 66 -1.95 11.79 15.81
N ARG A 67 -3.13 11.52 15.24
CA ARG A 67 -4.28 10.97 15.98
C ARG A 67 -4.76 9.70 15.31
N VAL A 68 -5.13 8.69 16.09
CA VAL A 68 -5.71 7.46 15.56
C VAL A 68 -7.09 7.73 14.99
N ALA A 69 -7.31 7.33 13.75
CA ALA A 69 -8.63 7.31 13.11
C ALA A 69 -9.25 5.91 13.19
N ALA A 70 -8.46 4.86 12.96
CA ALA A 70 -8.87 3.46 13.10
C ALA A 70 -7.63 2.56 13.22
N GLY A 71 -7.78 1.41 13.87
CA GLY A 71 -6.85 0.30 13.84
C GLY A 71 -7.55 -0.96 13.33
N VAL A 72 -6.87 -1.77 12.55
CA VAL A 72 -7.36 -3.06 12.05
C VAL A 72 -6.35 -4.13 12.39
N GLU A 73 -6.82 -5.19 13.04
CA GLU A 73 -6.02 -6.37 13.34
C GLU A 73 -6.29 -7.46 12.30
N GLN A 74 -5.24 -8.18 11.92
CA GLN A 74 -5.37 -9.43 11.17
C GLN A 74 -5.60 -10.56 12.18
N VAL A 75 -6.85 -10.92 12.38
CA VAL A 75 -7.28 -11.87 13.42
C VAL A 75 -6.63 -13.24 13.22
N GLU A 76 -6.53 -13.73 11.99
CA GLU A 76 -5.93 -15.05 11.69
C GLU A 76 -4.43 -15.10 12.00
N ALA A 77 -3.72 -14.00 11.81
CA ALA A 77 -2.29 -13.90 12.10
C ALA A 77 -2.01 -13.34 13.52
N GLY A 78 -3.03 -12.85 14.21
CA GLY A 78 -2.88 -12.20 15.52
C GLY A 78 -1.95 -10.98 15.47
N ARG A 79 -1.95 -10.23 14.34
CA ARG A 79 -1.02 -9.15 14.05
C ARG A 79 -1.75 -7.83 13.80
N LEU A 80 -1.13 -6.72 14.21
CA LEU A 80 -1.58 -5.39 13.80
C LEU A 80 -1.44 -5.24 12.28
N ALA A 81 -2.56 -5.23 11.57
CA ALA A 81 -2.58 -5.18 10.12
C ALA A 81 -2.39 -3.76 9.58
N THR A 82 -3.23 -2.83 10.03
CA THR A 82 -3.25 -1.46 9.51
C THR A 82 -3.55 -0.46 10.61
N MET A 83 -2.83 0.65 10.61
CA MET A 83 -3.13 1.81 11.44
C MET A 83 -3.45 3.00 10.54
N ARG A 84 -4.66 3.53 10.71
CA ARG A 84 -5.14 4.72 10.02
C ARG A 84 -4.97 5.93 10.91
N LEU A 85 -4.28 6.96 10.42
CA LEU A 85 -3.88 8.11 11.21
C LEU A 85 -4.29 9.43 10.56
N TRP A 86 -4.72 10.38 11.38
CA TRP A 86 -4.84 11.77 11.02
C TRP A 86 -3.51 12.49 11.25
N PRO A 87 -2.87 13.11 10.24
CA PRO A 87 -1.65 13.88 10.45
C PRO A 87 -1.89 15.13 11.31
N PRO A 88 -0.83 15.69 11.94
CA PRO A 88 -0.93 16.90 12.76
C PRO A 88 -1.56 18.07 12.01
N GLY A 89 -2.46 18.81 12.69
CA GLY A 89 -3.19 19.94 12.09
C GLY A 89 -4.32 19.54 11.14
N ALA A 90 -4.50 18.26 10.88
CA ALA A 90 -5.62 17.76 10.09
C ALA A 90 -6.96 18.03 10.82
N ARG A 91 -7.85 18.74 10.17
CA ARG A 91 -9.29 18.77 10.51
C ARG A 91 -9.96 17.69 9.65
N ASP A 92 -11.18 17.28 9.97
CA ASP A 92 -11.94 16.14 9.43
C ASP A 92 -12.05 15.99 7.89
N SER A 93 -11.43 16.85 7.12
CA SER A 93 -11.40 16.86 5.65
C SER A 93 -10.02 16.68 5.02
N VAL A 94 -9.02 16.25 5.79
CA VAL A 94 -7.63 16.10 5.33
C VAL A 94 -7.34 14.65 4.97
N ALA A 95 -6.41 14.43 4.03
CA ALA A 95 -5.96 13.11 3.63
C ALA A 95 -5.47 12.31 4.83
N ILE A 96 -5.95 11.09 4.94
CA ILE A 96 -5.57 10.11 5.95
C ILE A 96 -4.25 9.48 5.54
N VAL A 97 -3.48 9.03 6.52
CA VAL A 97 -2.28 8.22 6.34
C VAL A 97 -2.57 6.82 6.84
N ASP A 98 -2.46 5.83 5.95
CA ASP A 98 -2.60 4.42 6.27
C ASP A 98 -1.22 3.76 6.33
N LEU A 99 -0.91 3.14 7.46
CA LEU A 99 0.29 2.35 7.67
C LEU A 99 -0.08 0.87 7.71
N LEU A 100 0.43 0.10 6.76
CA LEU A 100 0.20 -1.33 6.64
C LEU A 100 1.42 -2.09 7.15
N PHE A 101 1.26 -2.84 8.24
CA PHE A 101 2.31 -3.61 8.93
C PHE A 101 2.24 -5.11 8.65
N ALA A 102 1.04 -5.68 8.70
CA ALA A 102 0.77 -7.09 8.44
C ALA A 102 -0.59 -7.27 7.77
N SER A 103 -0.86 -6.50 6.74
CA SER A 103 -2.12 -6.52 5.98
C SER A 103 -2.11 -7.56 4.86
N SER A 104 -0.95 -7.79 4.28
CA SER A 104 -0.71 -8.72 3.18
C SER A 104 0.32 -9.81 3.50
N GLY A 105 1.11 -9.61 4.56
CA GLY A 105 2.20 -10.50 4.96
C GLY A 105 3.45 -10.40 4.10
N ILE A 106 3.49 -9.47 3.13
CA ILE A 106 4.65 -9.21 2.24
C ILE A 106 5.16 -7.77 2.32
N GLU A 107 4.82 -7.04 3.37
CA GLU A 107 5.25 -5.65 3.56
C GLU A 107 6.80 -5.51 3.55
N PRO A 108 7.59 -6.42 4.14
CA PRO A 108 9.05 -6.38 4.03
C PRO A 108 9.54 -6.47 2.58
N GLU A 109 9.01 -7.40 1.78
CA GLU A 109 9.40 -7.59 0.38
C GLU A 109 9.03 -6.39 -0.48
N ILE A 110 7.86 -5.78 -0.21
CA ILE A 110 7.44 -4.54 -0.88
C ILE A 110 8.45 -3.43 -0.59
N VAL A 111 8.80 -3.24 0.68
CA VAL A 111 9.74 -2.19 1.10
C VAL A 111 11.13 -2.43 0.54
N ASP A 112 11.61 -3.68 0.53
CA ASP A 112 12.93 -4.01 0.02
C ASP A 112 13.07 -3.78 -1.49
N ALA A 113 12.03 -4.10 -2.26
CA ALA A 113 12.01 -3.94 -3.71
C ALA A 113 11.56 -2.54 -4.17
N ALA A 114 11.10 -1.67 -3.26
CA ALA A 114 10.61 -0.35 -3.62
C ALA A 114 11.70 0.53 -4.26
N GLU A 115 11.32 1.34 -5.23
CA GLU A 115 12.21 2.17 -6.02
C GLU A 115 11.99 3.66 -5.73
N PRO A 116 13.06 4.49 -5.70
CA PRO A 116 12.92 5.92 -5.55
C PRO A 116 12.26 6.54 -6.78
N MET A 117 11.15 7.25 -6.58
CA MET A 117 10.41 7.93 -7.66
C MET A 117 10.06 9.36 -7.25
N LEU A 118 10.11 10.26 -8.22
CA LEU A 118 9.68 11.65 -8.04
C LEU A 118 8.14 11.71 -8.09
N ILE A 119 7.51 11.98 -6.96
CA ILE A 119 6.05 12.09 -6.87
C ILE A 119 5.57 13.44 -7.40
N ILE A 120 6.25 14.50 -6.96
CA ILE A 120 6.12 15.88 -7.43
C ILE A 120 7.48 16.56 -7.26
N GLU A 121 7.64 17.76 -7.78
CA GLU A 121 8.86 18.55 -7.58
C GLU A 121 9.23 18.65 -6.09
N GLY A 122 10.44 18.24 -5.76
CA GLY A 122 10.98 18.25 -4.40
C GLY A 122 10.42 17.19 -3.46
N LEU A 123 9.74 16.15 -3.97
CA LEU A 123 9.29 15.00 -3.18
C LEU A 123 9.66 13.69 -3.87
N LEU A 124 10.74 13.07 -3.41
CA LEU A 124 11.20 11.76 -3.81
C LEU A 124 10.75 10.74 -2.76
N GLU A 125 10.08 9.65 -3.19
CA GLU A 125 9.61 8.59 -2.32
C GLU A 125 10.03 7.21 -2.84
N ARG A 126 10.17 6.26 -1.92
CA ARG A 126 10.26 4.86 -2.29
C ARG A 126 8.87 4.34 -2.62
N VAL A 127 8.65 3.94 -3.87
CA VAL A 127 7.36 3.49 -4.38
C VAL A 127 7.43 1.98 -4.66
N ALA A 128 6.42 1.24 -4.23
CA ALA A 128 6.29 -0.18 -4.52
C ALA A 128 6.37 -0.45 -6.04
N THR A 129 6.93 -1.59 -6.41
CA THR A 129 6.99 -2.01 -7.82
C THR A 129 5.62 -2.32 -8.39
N VAL A 130 5.49 -2.34 -9.70
CA VAL A 130 4.22 -2.64 -10.39
C VAL A 130 3.70 -4.01 -9.99
N GLY A 131 4.55 -5.03 -9.93
CA GLY A 131 4.14 -6.38 -9.54
C GLY A 131 3.60 -6.48 -8.11
N HIS A 132 4.23 -5.80 -7.16
CA HIS A 132 3.72 -5.75 -5.79
C HIS A 132 2.39 -4.99 -5.70
N LEU A 133 2.21 -3.90 -6.46
CA LEU A 133 0.94 -3.18 -6.51
C LEU A 133 -0.18 -4.04 -7.12
N ILE A 134 0.10 -4.82 -8.17
CA ILE A 134 -0.83 -5.80 -8.73
C ILE A 134 -1.25 -6.80 -7.65
N ALA A 135 -0.29 -7.40 -6.95
CA ALA A 135 -0.57 -8.38 -5.90
C ALA A 135 -1.45 -7.81 -4.77
N LEU A 136 -1.14 -6.60 -4.29
CA LEU A 136 -1.95 -5.91 -3.27
C LEU A 136 -3.36 -5.61 -3.77
N LYS A 137 -3.54 -5.20 -5.02
CA LYS A 137 -4.83 -4.90 -5.62
C LYS A 137 -5.66 -6.16 -5.85
N ILE A 138 -5.05 -7.27 -6.29
CA ILE A 138 -5.71 -8.58 -6.40
C ILE A 138 -6.18 -9.05 -5.01
N LEU A 139 -5.33 -8.94 -3.97
CA LEU A 139 -5.69 -9.28 -2.61
C LEU A 139 -6.84 -8.44 -2.05
N ALA A 140 -6.87 -7.15 -2.36
CA ALA A 140 -7.86 -6.19 -1.85
C ALA A 140 -9.16 -6.17 -2.65
N ARG A 141 -9.18 -6.75 -3.88
CA ARG A 141 -10.28 -6.62 -4.84
C ARG A 141 -11.62 -7.04 -4.25
N ASP A 142 -12.56 -6.12 -4.27
CA ASP A 142 -13.98 -6.32 -4.01
C ASP A 142 -14.77 -5.44 -5.00
N ASP A 143 -15.22 -6.02 -6.09
CA ASP A 143 -15.83 -5.29 -7.21
C ASP A 143 -17.12 -4.54 -6.80
N ARG A 144 -17.76 -4.95 -5.70
CA ARG A 144 -18.97 -4.29 -5.19
C ARG A 144 -18.65 -3.07 -4.33
N ARG A 145 -17.61 -3.16 -3.49
CA ARG A 145 -17.25 -2.11 -2.53
C ARG A 145 -16.10 -1.24 -3.01
N ARG A 146 -15.24 -1.76 -3.89
CA ARG A 146 -14.01 -1.14 -4.36
C ARG A 146 -13.85 -1.26 -5.88
N PRO A 147 -14.79 -0.73 -6.68
CA PRO A 147 -14.76 -0.86 -8.15
C PRO A 147 -13.48 -0.25 -8.75
N GLN A 148 -12.84 0.71 -8.06
CA GLN A 148 -11.60 1.32 -8.48
C GLN A 148 -10.43 0.31 -8.53
N ASP A 149 -10.43 -0.75 -7.71
CA ASP A 149 -9.36 -1.74 -7.74
C ASP A 149 -9.28 -2.48 -9.09
N ARG A 150 -10.41 -2.71 -9.77
CA ARG A 150 -10.43 -3.29 -11.13
C ARG A 150 -9.75 -2.36 -12.15
N VAL A 151 -10.04 -1.06 -12.07
CA VAL A 151 -9.42 -0.05 -12.95
C VAL A 151 -7.91 0.04 -12.68
N ASP A 152 -7.51 0.05 -11.41
CA ASP A 152 -6.12 0.09 -11.00
C ASP A 152 -5.35 -1.15 -11.50
N ILE A 153 -5.93 -2.35 -11.34
CA ILE A 153 -5.33 -3.61 -11.84
C ILE A 153 -5.14 -3.54 -13.35
N ALA A 154 -6.16 -3.12 -14.09
CA ALA A 154 -6.06 -2.98 -15.55
C ALA A 154 -4.97 -1.99 -15.98
N ALA A 155 -4.85 -0.85 -15.29
CA ALA A 155 -3.80 0.14 -15.56
C ALA A 155 -2.40 -0.41 -15.26
N LEU A 156 -2.21 -1.09 -14.13
CA LEU A 156 -0.95 -1.70 -13.76
C LEU A 156 -0.53 -2.83 -14.72
N LEU A 157 -1.46 -3.69 -15.11
CA LEU A 157 -1.20 -4.79 -16.05
C LEU A 157 -0.78 -4.29 -17.44
N ARG A 158 -1.26 -3.11 -17.89
CA ARG A 158 -0.83 -2.51 -19.18
C ARG A 158 0.60 -2.03 -19.17
N VAL A 159 1.16 -1.67 -18.02
CA VAL A 159 2.55 -1.18 -17.91
C VAL A 159 3.50 -2.25 -17.37
N ALA A 160 2.98 -3.39 -16.92
CA ALA A 160 3.78 -4.48 -16.39
C ALA A 160 4.52 -5.20 -17.53
N ASP A 161 5.83 -5.35 -17.37
CA ASP A 161 6.63 -6.27 -18.17
C ASP A 161 6.58 -7.70 -17.59
N GLU A 162 7.27 -8.63 -18.24
CA GLU A 162 7.29 -10.04 -17.80
C GLU A 162 7.88 -10.22 -16.39
N ALA A 163 8.90 -9.43 -16.03
CA ALA A 163 9.52 -9.47 -14.72
C ALA A 163 8.56 -8.98 -13.61
N GLU A 164 7.76 -7.94 -13.90
CA GLU A 164 6.76 -7.44 -12.97
C GLU A 164 5.55 -8.39 -12.84
N LEU A 165 5.15 -9.06 -13.92
CA LEU A 165 4.12 -10.10 -13.87
C LEU A 165 4.59 -11.31 -13.05
N GLU A 166 5.84 -11.74 -13.21
CA GLU A 166 6.41 -12.81 -12.40
C GLU A 166 6.53 -12.38 -10.93
N ARG A 167 6.96 -11.15 -10.65
CA ARG A 167 6.95 -10.59 -9.29
C ARG A 167 5.55 -10.61 -8.66
N ALA A 168 4.52 -10.28 -9.42
CA ALA A 168 3.14 -10.35 -8.95
C ALA A 168 2.72 -11.78 -8.60
N ARG A 169 3.06 -12.77 -9.42
CA ARG A 169 2.78 -14.20 -9.14
C ARG A 169 3.45 -14.67 -7.86
N LEU A 170 4.76 -14.42 -7.73
CA LEU A 170 5.54 -14.79 -6.54
C LEU A 170 5.02 -14.11 -5.28
N ALA A 171 4.63 -12.83 -5.38
CA ALA A 171 4.03 -12.09 -4.27
C ALA A 171 2.70 -12.70 -3.82
N LEU A 172 1.82 -13.10 -4.76
CA LEU A 172 0.54 -13.75 -4.45
C LEU A 172 0.72 -15.15 -3.84
N GLU A 173 1.69 -15.93 -4.33
CA GLU A 173 2.05 -17.21 -3.74
C GLU A 173 2.54 -17.04 -2.29
N LEU A 174 3.38 -16.03 -2.04
CA LEU A 174 3.89 -15.75 -0.71
C LEU A 174 2.79 -15.27 0.25
N ILE A 175 1.87 -14.42 -0.20
CA ILE A 175 0.67 -14.01 0.54
C ILE A 175 -0.15 -15.24 0.93
N HIS A 176 -0.38 -16.15 -0.01
CA HIS A 176 -1.12 -17.38 0.23
C HIS A 176 -0.40 -18.29 1.22
N ALA A 177 0.89 -18.56 1.01
CA ALA A 177 1.70 -19.43 1.85
C ALA A 177 1.81 -18.96 3.30
N ARG A 178 1.74 -17.62 3.52
CA ARG A 178 1.76 -17.00 4.85
C ARG A 178 0.37 -16.89 5.50
N GLY A 179 -0.70 -17.36 4.85
CA GLY A 179 -2.05 -17.36 5.40
C GLY A 179 -2.82 -16.03 5.24
N PHE A 180 -2.33 -15.09 4.41
CA PHE A 180 -2.99 -13.80 4.18
C PHE A 180 -3.95 -13.80 2.98
N GLY A 181 -4.18 -14.94 2.34
CA GLY A 181 -4.98 -15.07 1.13
C GLY A 181 -6.49 -14.86 1.29
N ARG A 182 -6.98 -14.70 2.53
CA ARG A 182 -8.40 -14.43 2.85
C ARG A 182 -9.36 -15.48 2.25
N GLY A 183 -8.94 -16.75 2.22
CA GLY A 183 -9.72 -17.87 1.65
C GLY A 183 -9.95 -17.79 0.14
N ARG A 184 -9.18 -16.96 -0.60
CA ARG A 184 -9.32 -16.77 -2.05
C ARG A 184 -8.21 -17.46 -2.81
N ASP A 185 -8.52 -17.93 -4.02
CA ASP A 185 -7.52 -18.32 -5.01
C ASP A 185 -6.99 -17.05 -5.71
N LEU A 186 -5.85 -16.57 -5.23
CA LEU A 186 -5.25 -15.32 -5.73
C LEU A 186 -4.60 -15.52 -7.11
N GLY A 187 -4.11 -16.73 -7.41
CA GLY A 187 -3.57 -17.07 -8.73
C GLY A 187 -4.65 -17.04 -9.80
N LEU A 188 -5.80 -17.65 -9.53
CA LEU A 188 -6.95 -17.60 -10.42
C LEU A 188 -7.45 -16.15 -10.59
N ALA A 189 -7.49 -15.37 -9.50
CA ALA A 189 -7.92 -13.97 -9.56
C ALA A 189 -7.00 -13.10 -10.45
N LEU A 190 -5.69 -13.34 -10.45
CA LEU A 190 -4.75 -12.70 -11.37
C LEU A 190 -4.98 -13.14 -12.81
N ALA A 191 -5.14 -14.46 -13.05
CA ALA A 191 -5.39 -14.99 -14.40
C ALA A 191 -6.69 -14.43 -15.00
N ASP A 192 -7.74 -14.29 -14.20
CA ASP A 192 -9.01 -13.66 -14.61
C ASP A 192 -8.80 -12.19 -14.99
N ALA A 193 -8.08 -11.44 -14.16
CA ALA A 193 -7.78 -10.03 -14.44
C ALA A 193 -6.96 -9.84 -15.73
N MET A 194 -6.05 -10.76 -16.03
CA MET A 194 -5.27 -10.75 -17.28
C MET A 194 -6.14 -11.07 -18.51
N ARG A 195 -7.11 -11.99 -18.38
CA ARG A 195 -8.08 -12.30 -19.46
C ARG A 195 -9.00 -11.12 -19.75
N ASP A 196 -9.53 -10.47 -18.70
CA ASP A 196 -10.38 -9.28 -18.82
C ASP A 196 -9.72 -8.14 -19.63
N LEU A 197 -8.37 -8.09 -19.67
CA LEU A 197 -7.61 -7.13 -20.48
C LEU A 197 -7.49 -7.52 -21.96
N GLY A 198 -7.55 -8.80 -22.27
CA GLY A 198 -7.42 -9.32 -23.63
C GLY A 198 -8.73 -9.39 -24.40
N GLU A 199 -9.87 -9.15 -23.77
CA GLU A 199 -11.18 -9.06 -24.40
C GLU A 199 -11.45 -7.60 -24.81
N PRO A 200 -11.73 -7.32 -26.13
CA PRO A 200 -12.01 -5.99 -26.64
C PRO A 200 -13.37 -5.44 -26.20
#